data_bb33851651c26227e5fd52750c38999e
#
_entry.id   bb33851651c26227e5fd52750c38999e
#
_cell.length_a   1.000
_cell.length_b   1.000
_cell.length_c   1.000
_cell.angle_alpha   90.00
_cell.angle_beta   90.00
_cell.angle_gamma   90.00
#
_symmetry.space_group_name_H-M   'P 1'
#
loop_
_entity.id
_entity.type
_entity.pdbx_description
1 polymer ?
#
loop_
_entity_poly.entity_id
_entity_poly.type
_entity_poly.pdbx_seq_one_letter_code
_entity_poly.pdbx_strand_id
1 'polypeptide(L)'
;MLMALSRNSSVTAELQLAEASSNTTRVQSAAVASTISVQGLSDEQRAALAEKLGYRKIGKELPDDVKLTDIIKSLPAEVFELNHAKAWSAVVISIASVAASMYLISIAPWYLLPFAWALSGTAATGFFVVGHDAGHRSFHKNRLVEDIVGTLMFAPLIFPFEPWRIKHNVHHAHTNKLVEDTAWHPAMPAMVEKWGGLTGALWKIFLGSPLKLFASVGHWALWHFNLSMYTEKQKPKVIVSIAACAAFVAIAFPIIVANAGWFGLVKYWLMPWLGYHFWMSTFTVIHHTAPHIPFKPASEWNAAKAQLSGTVHCDFPAWVEFLTHDISVHVPHHVSSNIPWYNLRAATTSLRSNWGEYMTECDFNLRMLKNIITECHIYDAENNYKPFDFAKEEPMFAVQRSLIPNTM
;
A
#
# COMPACT_ATOMS: atom_id res chain seq x y z
N MET A 1 -18.93 -18.22 0.73
CA MET A 1 -17.84 -17.29 1.08
C MET A 1 -18.12 -15.83 0.72
N LEU A 2 -19.04 -15.54 -0.21
CA LEU A 2 -19.44 -14.17 -0.61
C LEU A 2 -20.49 -13.50 0.31
N MET A 3 -21.08 -14.22 1.25
CA MET A 3 -22.15 -13.69 2.15
C MET A 3 -21.68 -13.08 3.47
N ALA A 4 -20.39 -13.16 3.82
CA ALA A 4 -19.90 -12.72 5.13
C ALA A 4 -19.51 -11.23 5.24
N LEU A 5 -19.54 -10.49 4.14
CA LEU A 5 -19.11 -9.09 4.12
C LEU A 5 -20.25 -8.06 4.13
N SER A 6 -21.51 -8.48 4.28
CA SER A 6 -22.65 -7.56 4.20
C SER A 6 -23.15 -7.01 5.55
N ARG A 7 -22.52 -7.36 6.68
CA ARG A 7 -22.97 -6.88 8.00
C ARG A 7 -21.81 -6.39 8.85
N ASN A 8 -21.57 -5.08 8.87
CA ASN A 8 -20.68 -4.39 9.82
C ASN A 8 -21.01 -4.69 11.31
N SER A 9 -22.24 -5.14 11.62
CA SER A 9 -22.66 -5.43 12.98
C SER A 9 -22.17 -6.77 13.54
N SER A 10 -21.84 -7.76 12.69
CA SER A 10 -21.36 -9.05 13.16
C SER A 10 -19.86 -9.05 13.46
N VAL A 11 -19.08 -8.28 12.72
CA VAL A 11 -17.63 -8.16 12.94
C VAL A 11 -17.31 -7.40 14.22
N THR A 12 -18.10 -6.38 14.54
CA THR A 12 -17.97 -5.62 15.80
C THR A 12 -18.30 -6.49 17.02
N ALA A 13 -19.31 -7.35 16.91
CA ALA A 13 -19.67 -8.30 17.98
C ALA A 13 -18.61 -9.41 18.15
N GLU A 14 -18.00 -9.90 17.08
CA GLU A 14 -16.92 -10.90 17.14
C GLU A 14 -15.63 -10.31 17.73
N LEU A 15 -15.34 -9.03 17.50
CA LEU A 15 -14.21 -8.32 18.13
C LEU A 15 -14.44 -8.11 19.64
N GLN A 16 -15.66 -7.77 20.04
CA GLN A 16 -16.00 -7.65 21.47
C GLN A 16 -15.95 -9.00 22.21
N LEU A 17 -16.28 -10.10 21.54
CA LEU A 17 -16.14 -11.44 22.08
C LEU A 17 -14.65 -11.89 22.16
N ALA A 18 -13.81 -11.46 21.22
CA ALA A 18 -12.36 -11.71 21.27
C ALA A 18 -11.69 -10.93 22.41
N GLU A 19 -12.11 -9.68 22.65
CA GLU A 19 -11.64 -8.87 23.79
C GLU A 19 -12.10 -9.44 25.14
N ALA A 20 -13.32 -9.97 25.23
CA ALA A 20 -13.83 -10.61 26.44
C ALA A 20 -13.15 -11.96 26.75
N SER A 21 -12.74 -12.71 25.72
CA SER A 21 -12.02 -13.98 25.88
C SER A 21 -10.57 -13.79 26.32
N SER A 22 -9.92 -12.66 25.94
CA SER A 22 -8.54 -12.38 26.33
C SER A 22 -8.38 -12.03 27.82
N ASN A 23 -9.45 -11.60 28.48
CA ASN A 23 -9.44 -11.24 29.91
C ASN A 23 -9.57 -12.45 30.86
N THR A 24 -9.89 -13.66 30.37
CA THR A 24 -10.17 -14.80 31.24
C THR A 24 -9.05 -15.85 31.33
N THR A 25 -7.93 -15.67 30.57
CA THR A 25 -6.82 -16.64 30.63
C THR A 25 -5.50 -15.94 31.02
N ARG A 26 -5.51 -15.26 32.16
CA ARG A 26 -4.30 -14.84 32.85
C ARG A 26 -3.87 -15.92 33.84
N VAL A 27 -3.30 -17.03 33.34
CA VAL A 27 -2.57 -18.00 34.16
C VAL A 27 -1.30 -18.39 33.42
N GLN A 28 -0.21 -17.85 33.92
CA GLN A 28 1.16 -18.36 33.95
C GLN A 28 1.59 -19.34 32.84
N SER A 29 2.28 -18.79 31.84
CA SER A 29 3.45 -19.47 31.26
C SER A 29 4.46 -18.36 30.94
N ALA A 30 5.53 -18.29 31.71
CA ALA A 30 6.66 -17.41 31.49
C ALA A 30 7.48 -17.95 30.32
N ALA A 31 7.06 -17.61 29.11
CA ALA A 31 7.91 -17.56 27.93
C ALA A 31 7.88 -16.10 27.47
N VAL A 32 8.96 -15.37 27.72
CA VAL A 32 9.15 -14.00 27.29
C VAL A 32 9.09 -13.98 25.75
N ALA A 33 7.91 -13.76 25.20
CA ALA A 33 7.74 -13.44 23.81
C ALA A 33 8.31 -12.02 23.62
N SER A 34 9.46 -11.92 22.96
CA SER A 34 10.07 -10.63 22.63
C SER A 34 9.18 -9.89 21.64
N THR A 35 8.40 -8.95 22.15
CA THR A 35 7.62 -8.02 21.33
C THR A 35 8.55 -7.24 20.41
N ILE A 36 8.25 -7.18 19.11
CA ILE A 36 8.93 -6.27 18.18
C ILE A 36 8.27 -4.87 18.32
N SER A 37 8.07 -4.43 19.55
CA SER A 37 7.66 -3.05 19.82
C SER A 37 8.90 -2.17 19.84
N VAL A 38 8.83 -1.01 19.20
CA VAL A 38 9.90 0.00 19.30
C VAL A 38 9.80 0.81 20.60
N GLN A 39 8.72 0.62 21.35
CA GLN A 39 8.50 1.28 22.64
C GLN A 39 9.56 0.85 23.65
N GLY A 40 10.22 1.81 24.27
CA GLY A 40 11.24 1.55 25.28
C GLY A 40 12.62 1.11 24.76
N LEU A 41 12.81 0.94 23.45
CA LEU A 41 14.11 0.63 22.88
C LEU A 41 15.05 1.83 22.96
N SER A 42 16.33 1.59 23.33
CA SER A 42 17.39 2.60 23.21
C SER A 42 17.70 2.92 21.73
N ASP A 43 18.45 3.99 21.48
CA ASP A 43 18.86 4.37 20.12
C ASP A 43 19.73 3.27 19.48
N GLU A 44 20.61 2.63 20.25
CA GLU A 44 21.46 1.52 19.81
C GLU A 44 20.62 0.28 19.48
N GLN A 45 19.62 -0.03 20.29
CA GLN A 45 18.71 -1.17 20.03
C GLN A 45 17.88 -0.95 18.77
N ARG A 46 17.38 0.29 18.53
CA ARG A 46 16.66 0.63 17.28
C ARG A 46 17.58 0.57 16.08
N ALA A 47 18.83 1.03 16.19
CA ALA A 47 19.80 0.94 15.10
C ALA A 47 20.13 -0.52 14.75
N ALA A 48 20.34 -1.39 15.75
CA ALA A 48 20.57 -2.81 15.55
C ALA A 48 19.33 -3.51 14.91
N LEU A 49 18.13 -3.13 15.33
CA LEU A 49 16.88 -3.62 14.73
C LEU A 49 16.73 -3.15 13.27
N ALA A 50 17.06 -1.90 12.99
CA ALA A 50 17.02 -1.34 11.64
C ALA A 50 17.96 -2.10 10.70
N GLU A 51 19.21 -2.31 11.10
CA GLU A 51 20.18 -3.10 10.32
C GLU A 51 19.68 -4.51 10.07
N LYS A 52 19.17 -5.19 11.10
CA LYS A 52 18.64 -6.55 11.01
C LYS A 52 17.49 -6.65 10.01
N LEU A 53 16.55 -5.70 10.05
CA LEU A 53 15.36 -5.69 9.21
C LEU A 53 15.60 -5.10 7.82
N GLY A 54 16.75 -4.46 7.56
CA GLY A 54 17.07 -3.83 6.28
C GLY A 54 16.56 -2.39 6.16
N TYR A 55 16.37 -1.69 7.29
CA TYR A 55 16.02 -0.28 7.33
C TYR A 55 17.28 0.57 7.55
N ARG A 56 17.29 1.78 7.00
CA ARG A 56 18.32 2.79 7.27
C ARG A 56 18.14 3.35 8.69
N LYS A 57 16.87 3.51 9.09
CA LYS A 57 16.48 4.04 10.39
C LYS A 57 15.10 3.52 10.78
N ILE A 58 14.93 3.15 12.05
CA ILE A 58 13.63 2.93 12.68
C ILE A 58 13.38 4.06 13.66
N GLY A 59 12.27 4.77 13.48
CA GLY A 59 11.87 5.90 14.31
C GLY A 59 11.52 5.50 15.74
N LYS A 60 11.57 6.47 16.66
CA LYS A 60 10.98 6.36 17.99
C LYS A 60 9.46 6.31 17.88
N GLU A 61 8.81 5.83 18.92
CA GLU A 61 7.37 6.00 19.03
C GLU A 61 7.03 7.47 19.24
N LEU A 62 6.04 7.96 18.49
CA LEU A 62 5.55 9.34 18.64
C LEU A 62 4.79 9.47 19.98
N PRO A 63 4.98 10.54 20.76
CA PRO A 63 4.23 10.78 21.98
C PRO A 63 2.71 10.82 21.77
N ASP A 64 1.94 10.36 22.76
CA ASP A 64 0.48 10.22 22.65
C ASP A 64 -0.26 11.56 22.55
N ASP A 65 0.31 12.63 23.07
CA ASP A 65 -0.24 13.98 23.07
C ASP A 65 -0.06 14.73 21.75
N VAL A 66 0.83 14.24 20.86
CA VAL A 66 1.04 14.84 19.53
C VAL A 66 -0.15 14.56 18.64
N LYS A 67 -0.70 15.62 18.06
CA LYS A 67 -1.82 15.54 17.10
C LYS A 67 -1.32 15.65 15.68
N LEU A 68 -2.00 15.01 14.75
CA LEU A 68 -1.69 15.11 13.32
C LEU A 68 -1.70 16.57 12.84
N THR A 69 -2.57 17.41 13.40
CA THR A 69 -2.61 18.85 13.10
C THR A 69 -1.34 19.60 13.49
N ASP A 70 -0.61 19.13 14.50
CA ASP A 70 0.64 19.77 14.94
C ASP A 70 1.76 19.46 13.94
N ILE A 71 1.76 18.23 13.42
CA ILE A 71 2.68 17.79 12.35
C ILE A 71 2.39 18.59 11.07
N ILE A 72 1.13 18.71 10.66
CA ILE A 72 0.73 19.47 9.47
C ILE A 72 1.13 20.94 9.59
N LYS A 73 0.94 21.58 10.76
CA LYS A 73 1.31 22.98 11.00
C LYS A 73 2.81 23.22 10.97
N SER A 74 3.65 22.21 11.15
CA SER A 74 5.10 22.33 11.05
C SER A 74 5.60 22.35 9.59
N LEU A 75 4.73 22.02 8.63
CA LEU A 75 5.06 22.07 7.21
C LEU A 75 5.01 23.52 6.69
N PRO A 76 5.95 23.92 5.82
CA PRO A 76 5.91 25.24 5.19
C PRO A 76 4.69 25.34 4.24
N ALA A 77 4.10 26.54 4.17
CA ALA A 77 2.88 26.76 3.38
C ALA A 77 3.08 26.45 1.88
N GLU A 78 4.28 26.67 1.38
CA GLU A 78 4.65 26.47 -0.01
C GLU A 78 4.50 25.03 -0.50
N VAL A 79 4.57 24.04 0.40
CA VAL A 79 4.39 22.63 0.00
C VAL A 79 2.96 22.31 -0.44
N PHE A 80 1.99 23.16 -0.09
CA PHE A 80 0.59 23.02 -0.48
C PHE A 80 0.24 23.81 -1.76
N GLU A 81 1.19 24.56 -2.31
CA GLU A 81 0.94 25.37 -3.49
C GLU A 81 0.80 24.52 -4.76
N LEU A 82 -0.30 24.77 -5.50
CA LEU A 82 -0.53 24.11 -6.78
C LEU A 82 0.24 24.80 -7.90
N ASN A 83 1.05 24.02 -8.61
CA ASN A 83 1.73 24.43 -9.84
C ASN A 83 1.20 23.63 -11.03
N HIS A 84 0.34 24.26 -11.83
CA HIS A 84 -0.31 23.61 -12.98
C HIS A 84 0.70 23.07 -14.01
N ALA A 85 1.82 23.79 -14.26
CA ALA A 85 2.82 23.31 -15.20
C ALA A 85 3.46 21.99 -14.74
N LYS A 86 3.80 21.89 -13.45
CA LYS A 86 4.33 20.64 -12.86
C LYS A 86 3.28 19.53 -12.85
N ALA A 87 2.03 19.85 -12.51
CA ALA A 87 0.95 18.85 -12.52
C ALA A 87 0.73 18.27 -13.93
N TRP A 88 0.62 19.13 -14.95
CA TRP A 88 0.44 18.68 -16.33
C TRP A 88 1.70 18.04 -16.94
N SER A 89 2.90 18.39 -16.49
CA SER A 89 4.11 17.69 -16.91
C SER A 89 4.10 16.22 -16.55
N ALA A 90 3.52 15.84 -15.39
CA ALA A 90 3.36 14.43 -15.02
C ALA A 90 2.44 13.67 -16.01
N VAL A 91 1.37 14.29 -16.48
CA VAL A 91 0.51 13.71 -17.53
C VAL A 91 1.30 13.45 -18.80
N VAL A 92 2.05 14.45 -19.27
CA VAL A 92 2.86 14.35 -20.50
C VAL A 92 3.96 13.28 -20.35
N ILE A 93 4.69 13.28 -19.23
CA ILE A 93 5.74 12.30 -18.93
C ILE A 93 5.16 10.90 -18.90
N SER A 94 4.03 10.69 -18.24
CA SER A 94 3.39 9.37 -18.14
C SER A 94 2.95 8.86 -19.52
N ILE A 95 2.29 9.70 -20.32
CA ILE A 95 1.86 9.32 -21.67
C ILE A 95 3.08 9.01 -22.56
N ALA A 96 4.10 9.87 -22.55
CA ALA A 96 5.31 9.68 -23.34
C ALA A 96 6.07 8.41 -22.92
N SER A 97 6.20 8.15 -21.62
CA SER A 97 6.89 6.97 -21.08
C SER A 97 6.17 5.67 -21.43
N VAL A 98 4.83 5.65 -21.35
CA VAL A 98 4.03 4.49 -21.77
C VAL A 98 4.15 4.30 -23.27
N ALA A 99 4.03 5.35 -24.09
CA ALA A 99 4.19 5.25 -25.54
C ALA A 99 5.59 4.73 -25.93
N ALA A 100 6.65 5.26 -25.32
CA ALA A 100 8.01 4.80 -25.53
C ALA A 100 8.19 3.34 -25.13
N SER A 101 7.65 2.91 -23.99
CA SER A 101 7.73 1.53 -23.54
C SER A 101 6.92 0.57 -24.45
N MET A 102 5.77 1.00 -24.98
CA MET A 102 5.00 0.23 -25.96
C MET A 102 5.76 0.07 -27.27
N TYR A 103 6.44 1.13 -27.73
CA TYR A 103 7.35 1.03 -28.88
C TYR A 103 8.49 0.03 -28.62
N LEU A 104 9.13 0.08 -27.46
CA LEU A 104 10.15 -0.92 -27.08
C LEU A 104 9.60 -2.34 -27.09
N ILE A 105 8.40 -2.57 -26.54
CA ILE A 105 7.75 -3.88 -26.61
C ILE A 105 7.53 -4.31 -28.07
N SER A 106 7.20 -3.39 -28.99
CA SER A 106 6.92 -3.72 -30.38
C SER A 106 8.14 -4.27 -31.13
N ILE A 107 9.33 -3.73 -30.85
CA ILE A 107 10.57 -4.07 -31.53
C ILE A 107 11.45 -5.08 -30.74
N ALA A 108 11.12 -5.34 -29.46
CA ALA A 108 11.92 -6.21 -28.61
C ALA A 108 11.86 -7.68 -29.09
N PRO A 109 13.00 -8.37 -29.20
CA PRO A 109 13.01 -9.82 -29.37
C PRO A 109 12.43 -10.48 -28.13
N TRP A 110 11.90 -11.70 -28.30
CA TRP A 110 11.14 -12.39 -27.24
C TRP A 110 11.86 -12.48 -25.87
N TYR A 111 13.18 -12.65 -25.86
CA TYR A 111 13.98 -12.77 -24.64
C TYR A 111 14.18 -11.44 -23.89
N LEU A 112 13.93 -10.30 -24.52
CA LEU A 112 13.94 -8.97 -23.88
C LEU A 112 12.55 -8.50 -23.45
N LEU A 113 11.48 -9.18 -23.86
CA LEU A 113 10.11 -8.82 -23.47
C LEU A 113 9.90 -8.71 -21.95
N PRO A 114 10.44 -9.59 -21.08
CA PRO A 114 10.27 -9.45 -19.64
C PRO A 114 10.77 -8.09 -19.11
N PHE A 115 11.89 -7.60 -19.59
CA PHE A 115 12.43 -6.29 -19.21
C PHE A 115 11.58 -5.14 -19.76
N ALA A 116 11.14 -5.24 -21.00
CA ALA A 116 10.26 -4.25 -21.61
C ALA A 116 8.89 -4.20 -20.91
N TRP A 117 8.35 -5.34 -20.48
CA TRP A 117 7.13 -5.42 -19.67
C TRP A 117 7.30 -4.80 -18.28
N ALA A 118 8.42 -5.08 -17.60
CA ALA A 118 8.72 -4.46 -16.31
C ALA A 118 8.82 -2.93 -16.44
N LEU A 119 9.52 -2.43 -17.45
CA LEU A 119 9.61 -0.99 -17.73
C LEU A 119 8.24 -0.39 -18.03
N SER A 120 7.45 -1.06 -18.88
CA SER A 120 6.11 -0.59 -19.25
C SER A 120 5.14 -0.60 -18.07
N GLY A 121 5.19 -1.60 -17.21
CA GLY A 121 4.41 -1.64 -15.96
C GLY A 121 4.79 -0.51 -15.02
N THR A 122 6.10 -0.20 -14.90
CA THR A 122 6.56 0.94 -14.11
C THR A 122 6.06 2.28 -14.71
N ALA A 123 6.15 2.45 -16.04
CA ALA A 123 5.63 3.63 -16.72
C ALA A 123 4.10 3.76 -16.56
N ALA A 124 3.37 2.66 -16.68
CA ALA A 124 1.91 2.63 -16.48
C ALA A 124 1.49 3.01 -15.05
N THR A 125 2.36 2.78 -14.05
CA THR A 125 2.14 3.25 -12.68
C THR A 125 2.09 4.78 -12.60
N GLY A 126 2.79 5.49 -13.50
CA GLY A 126 2.68 6.94 -13.61
C GLY A 126 1.25 7.42 -13.91
N PHE A 127 0.46 6.69 -14.71
CA PHE A 127 -0.96 6.99 -14.90
C PHE A 127 -1.73 6.93 -13.59
N PHE A 128 -1.46 5.90 -12.79
CA PHE A 128 -2.06 5.77 -11.47
C PHE A 128 -1.69 6.96 -10.59
N VAL A 129 -0.43 7.37 -10.52
CA VAL A 129 0.00 8.45 -9.62
C VAL A 129 -0.58 9.81 -10.03
N VAL A 130 -0.69 10.11 -11.31
CA VAL A 130 -1.40 11.32 -11.78
C VAL A 130 -2.87 11.30 -11.34
N GLY A 131 -3.55 10.16 -11.54
CA GLY A 131 -4.94 10.03 -11.09
C GLY A 131 -5.08 10.01 -9.57
N HIS A 132 -4.09 9.51 -8.84
CA HIS A 132 -4.00 9.53 -7.39
C HIS A 132 -3.98 10.97 -6.86
N ASP A 133 -3.15 11.85 -7.39
CA ASP A 133 -3.15 13.27 -7.03
C ASP A 133 -4.49 13.95 -7.36
N ALA A 134 -5.07 13.64 -8.52
CA ALA A 134 -6.41 14.11 -8.86
C ALA A 134 -7.48 13.62 -7.85
N GLY A 135 -7.35 12.39 -7.36
CA GLY A 135 -8.20 11.81 -6.32
C GLY A 135 -8.12 12.53 -4.98
N HIS A 136 -6.93 12.99 -4.61
CA HIS A 136 -6.67 13.77 -3.40
C HIS A 136 -6.92 15.26 -3.53
N ARG A 137 -7.32 15.74 -4.70
CA ARG A 137 -7.55 17.17 -4.96
C ARG A 137 -6.28 18.03 -4.86
N SER A 138 -5.15 17.42 -5.18
CA SER A 138 -3.82 18.04 -5.22
C SER A 138 -3.29 18.28 -6.65
N PHE A 139 -4.08 17.97 -7.68
CA PHE A 139 -3.70 18.15 -9.08
C PHE A 139 -4.12 19.50 -9.65
N HIS A 140 -5.37 19.93 -9.40
CA HIS A 140 -5.95 21.14 -10.04
C HIS A 140 -6.97 21.83 -9.15
N LYS A 141 -7.13 23.18 -9.27
CA LYS A 141 -8.15 23.93 -8.51
C LYS A 141 -9.59 23.57 -8.88
N ASN A 142 -9.85 23.17 -10.12
CA ASN A 142 -11.17 22.78 -10.59
C ASN A 142 -11.38 21.27 -10.43
N ARG A 143 -12.33 20.90 -9.57
CA ARG A 143 -12.68 19.50 -9.27
C ARG A 143 -13.16 18.68 -10.47
N LEU A 144 -13.79 19.34 -11.47
CA LEU A 144 -14.21 18.65 -12.69
C LEU A 144 -13.00 18.23 -13.53
N VAL A 145 -11.95 19.08 -13.59
CA VAL A 145 -10.70 18.73 -14.27
C VAL A 145 -10.05 17.53 -13.58
N GLU A 146 -10.03 17.50 -12.25
CA GLU A 146 -9.49 16.38 -11.50
C GLU A 146 -10.28 15.08 -11.71
N ASP A 147 -11.62 15.14 -11.70
CA ASP A 147 -12.48 13.98 -11.95
C ASP A 147 -12.26 13.44 -13.38
N ILE A 148 -12.09 14.33 -14.39
CA ILE A 148 -11.80 13.93 -15.77
C ILE A 148 -10.40 13.33 -15.90
N VAL A 149 -9.36 14.02 -15.40
CA VAL A 149 -7.97 13.55 -15.49
C VAL A 149 -7.82 12.23 -14.76
N GLY A 150 -8.33 12.11 -13.52
CA GLY A 150 -8.28 10.86 -12.76
C GLY A 150 -8.96 9.70 -13.49
N THR A 151 -10.15 9.93 -14.07
CA THR A 151 -10.87 8.92 -14.82
C THR A 151 -10.12 8.49 -16.08
N LEU A 152 -9.57 9.44 -16.85
CA LEU A 152 -8.85 9.15 -18.10
C LEU A 152 -7.51 8.44 -17.83
N MET A 153 -6.78 8.84 -16.79
CA MET A 153 -5.52 8.20 -16.43
C MET A 153 -5.72 6.76 -15.88
N PHE A 154 -6.82 6.51 -15.20
CA PHE A 154 -7.13 5.18 -14.66
C PHE A 154 -7.75 4.22 -15.69
N ALA A 155 -8.42 4.73 -16.73
CA ALA A 155 -9.11 3.89 -17.70
C ALA A 155 -8.19 2.89 -18.43
N PRO A 156 -6.94 3.22 -18.87
CA PRO A 156 -6.02 2.25 -19.47
C PRO A 156 -5.57 1.13 -18.53
N LEU A 157 -5.62 1.38 -17.22
CA LEU A 157 -5.33 0.40 -16.18
C LEU A 157 -6.53 -0.50 -15.88
N ILE A 158 -7.68 -0.24 -16.50
CA ILE A 158 -8.99 -0.84 -16.17
C ILE A 158 -9.26 -0.74 -14.66
N PHE A 159 -8.86 0.37 -14.07
CA PHE A 159 -9.01 0.64 -12.65
C PHE A 159 -10.04 1.78 -12.48
N PRO A 160 -11.27 1.50 -11.99
CA PRO A 160 -12.28 2.54 -11.88
C PRO A 160 -11.86 3.61 -10.86
N PHE A 161 -11.78 4.86 -11.29
CA PHE A 161 -11.24 5.99 -10.51
C PHE A 161 -12.04 6.28 -9.24
N GLU A 162 -13.36 6.45 -9.34
CA GLU A 162 -14.17 6.82 -8.17
C GLU A 162 -14.25 5.71 -7.10
N PRO A 163 -14.43 4.42 -7.45
CA PRO A 163 -14.28 3.32 -6.50
C PRO A 163 -12.97 3.34 -5.74
N TRP A 164 -11.86 3.53 -6.45
CA TRP A 164 -10.55 3.63 -5.85
C TRP A 164 -10.46 4.86 -4.93
N ARG A 165 -10.87 6.04 -5.41
CA ARG A 165 -10.82 7.29 -4.66
C ARG A 165 -11.57 7.21 -3.32
N ILE A 166 -12.78 6.61 -3.33
CA ILE A 166 -13.57 6.41 -2.11
C ILE A 166 -12.81 5.55 -1.11
N LYS A 167 -12.29 4.39 -1.55
CA LYS A 167 -11.56 3.47 -0.68
C LYS A 167 -10.25 4.05 -0.18
N HIS A 168 -9.52 4.73 -1.04
CA HIS A 168 -8.23 5.33 -0.72
C HIS A 168 -8.35 6.48 0.29
N ASN A 169 -9.42 7.27 0.21
CA ASN A 169 -9.71 8.26 1.24
C ASN A 169 -10.04 7.61 2.61
N VAL A 170 -10.69 6.44 2.62
CA VAL A 170 -10.89 5.68 3.86
C VAL A 170 -9.57 5.16 4.40
N HIS A 171 -8.67 4.68 3.54
CA HIS A 171 -7.31 4.29 3.93
C HIS A 171 -6.55 5.44 4.61
N HIS A 172 -6.52 6.63 4.02
CA HIS A 172 -5.89 7.81 4.64
C HIS A 172 -6.51 8.20 5.98
N ALA A 173 -7.82 8.06 6.10
CA ALA A 173 -8.50 8.36 7.36
C ALA A 173 -8.25 7.30 8.46
N HIS A 174 -7.87 6.08 8.08
CA HIS A 174 -7.78 4.92 8.97
C HIS A 174 -6.51 4.08 8.76
N THR A 175 -5.43 4.69 8.28
CA THR A 175 -4.15 3.99 8.02
C THR A 175 -3.72 3.18 9.24
N ASN A 176 -3.40 1.90 9.03
CA ASN A 176 -3.00 0.94 10.07
C ASN A 176 -4.03 0.74 11.20
N LYS A 177 -5.29 1.10 10.98
CA LYS A 177 -6.40 0.81 11.89
C LYS A 177 -7.02 -0.54 11.53
N LEU A 178 -7.01 -1.48 12.45
CA LEU A 178 -7.55 -2.82 12.23
C LEU A 178 -9.00 -2.75 11.73
N VAL A 179 -9.32 -3.59 10.74
CA VAL A 179 -10.66 -3.73 10.13
C VAL A 179 -11.10 -2.54 9.29
N GLU A 180 -10.69 -1.31 9.63
CA GLU A 180 -11.16 -0.09 8.95
C GLU A 180 -10.24 0.35 7.80
N ASP A 181 -8.94 0.01 7.86
CA ASP A 181 -8.01 0.27 6.74
C ASP A 181 -8.42 -0.54 5.51
N THR A 182 -8.65 0.14 4.40
CA THR A 182 -9.15 -0.46 3.15
C THR A 182 -8.06 -0.77 2.13
N ALA A 183 -6.81 -0.43 2.40
CA ALA A 183 -5.72 -0.71 1.46
C ALA A 183 -5.07 -2.07 1.75
N TRP A 184 -4.58 -2.25 2.95
CA TRP A 184 -3.92 -3.46 3.40
C TRP A 184 -4.11 -3.64 4.91
N HIS A 185 -4.32 -4.84 5.36
CA HIS A 185 -4.27 -5.22 6.77
C HIS A 185 -3.83 -6.68 6.91
N PRO A 186 -3.21 -7.07 8.04
CA PRO A 186 -2.90 -8.47 8.32
C PRO A 186 -4.17 -9.32 8.41
N ALA A 187 -4.05 -10.61 8.12
CA ALA A 187 -5.16 -11.53 8.29
C ALA A 187 -5.51 -11.64 9.78
N MET A 188 -6.80 -11.60 10.11
CA MET A 188 -7.24 -11.81 11.48
C MET A 188 -7.14 -13.31 11.84
N PRO A 189 -6.71 -13.67 13.06
CA PRO A 189 -6.60 -15.08 13.50
C PRO A 189 -7.86 -15.90 13.21
N ALA A 190 -9.04 -15.38 13.58
CA ALA A 190 -10.32 -16.03 13.34
C ALA A 190 -10.67 -16.26 11.84
N MET A 191 -10.09 -15.46 10.95
CA MET A 191 -10.21 -15.71 9.50
C MET A 191 -9.31 -16.86 9.06
N VAL A 192 -8.06 -16.89 9.55
CA VAL A 192 -7.08 -17.92 9.19
C VAL A 192 -7.49 -19.29 9.70
N GLU A 193 -8.11 -19.38 10.87
CA GLU A 193 -8.67 -20.61 11.41
C GLU A 193 -9.75 -21.21 10.50
N LYS A 194 -10.52 -20.36 9.80
CA LYS A 194 -11.54 -20.79 8.84
C LYS A 194 -10.95 -21.22 7.49
N TRP A 195 -9.67 -20.96 7.24
CA TRP A 195 -8.99 -21.34 6.00
C TRP A 195 -8.60 -22.82 6.02
N GLY A 196 -9.53 -23.69 5.60
CA GLY A 196 -9.33 -25.13 5.52
C GLY A 196 -9.12 -25.63 4.08
N GLY A 197 -8.62 -26.86 3.96
CA GLY A 197 -8.46 -27.57 2.70
C GLY A 197 -7.53 -26.85 1.68
N LEU A 198 -7.70 -27.19 0.41
CA LEU A 198 -6.87 -26.66 -0.67
C LEU A 198 -6.96 -25.13 -0.81
N THR A 199 -8.15 -24.57 -0.66
CA THR A 199 -8.37 -23.12 -0.79
C THR A 199 -7.59 -22.35 0.28
N GLY A 200 -7.61 -22.82 1.53
CA GLY A 200 -6.83 -22.20 2.60
C GLY A 200 -5.33 -22.31 2.38
N ALA A 201 -4.85 -23.47 1.90
CA ALA A 201 -3.46 -23.66 1.55
C ALA A 201 -3.01 -22.70 0.44
N LEU A 202 -3.81 -22.54 -0.62
CA LEU A 202 -3.52 -21.61 -1.72
C LEU A 202 -3.47 -20.15 -1.23
N TRP A 203 -4.39 -19.74 -0.34
CA TRP A 203 -4.35 -18.40 0.26
C TRP A 203 -3.09 -18.16 1.08
N LYS A 204 -2.68 -19.12 1.91
CA LYS A 204 -1.44 -19.02 2.70
C LYS A 204 -0.22 -18.94 1.80
N ILE A 205 -0.14 -19.78 0.74
CA ILE A 205 0.95 -19.73 -0.25
C ILE A 205 0.97 -18.38 -0.95
N PHE A 206 -0.17 -17.88 -1.41
CA PHE A 206 -0.25 -16.59 -2.09
C PHE A 206 0.23 -15.43 -1.20
N LEU A 207 -0.30 -15.32 0.01
CA LEU A 207 0.03 -14.23 0.93
C LEU A 207 1.40 -14.37 1.59
N GLY A 208 1.91 -15.59 1.75
CA GLY A 208 3.21 -15.89 2.37
C GLY A 208 4.37 -16.03 1.39
N SER A 209 4.19 -15.67 0.13
CA SER A 209 5.21 -15.74 -0.92
C SER A 209 5.32 -14.42 -1.68
N PRO A 210 6.30 -14.28 -2.61
CA PRO A 210 6.39 -13.13 -3.50
C PRO A 210 5.13 -12.84 -4.33
N LEU A 211 4.19 -13.80 -4.44
CA LEU A 211 2.90 -13.58 -5.09
C LEU A 211 2.04 -12.53 -4.36
N LYS A 212 2.29 -12.28 -3.08
CA LYS A 212 1.70 -11.17 -2.31
C LYS A 212 1.90 -9.80 -3.01
N LEU A 213 2.98 -9.64 -3.77
CA LEU A 213 3.25 -8.43 -4.56
C LEU A 213 2.30 -8.23 -5.74
N PHE A 214 1.34 -9.13 -5.94
CA PHE A 214 0.23 -9.01 -6.89
C PHE A 214 -1.14 -8.98 -6.19
N ALA A 215 -1.19 -8.80 -4.88
CA ALA A 215 -2.44 -8.81 -4.09
C ALA A 215 -3.44 -7.73 -4.54
N SER A 216 -2.95 -6.62 -5.12
CA SER A 216 -3.79 -5.57 -5.69
C SER A 216 -4.70 -6.06 -6.83
N VAL A 217 -4.36 -7.15 -7.54
CA VAL A 217 -5.25 -7.78 -8.54
C VAL A 217 -6.51 -8.32 -7.86
N GLY A 218 -6.34 -9.00 -6.72
CA GLY A 218 -7.48 -9.49 -5.93
C GLY A 218 -8.34 -8.35 -5.38
N HIS A 219 -7.70 -7.31 -4.85
CA HIS A 219 -8.37 -6.12 -4.36
C HIS A 219 -9.18 -5.42 -5.47
N TRP A 220 -8.58 -5.27 -6.66
CA TRP A 220 -9.23 -4.73 -7.86
C TRP A 220 -10.45 -5.56 -8.26
N ALA A 221 -10.30 -6.88 -8.40
CA ALA A 221 -11.35 -7.77 -8.88
C ALA A 221 -12.56 -7.86 -7.94
N LEU A 222 -12.30 -7.89 -6.62
CA LEU A 222 -13.35 -8.15 -5.63
C LEU A 222 -14.15 -6.91 -5.25
N TRP A 223 -13.54 -5.71 -5.29
CA TRP A 223 -14.16 -4.56 -4.63
C TRP A 223 -14.51 -3.40 -5.56
N HIS A 224 -13.74 -3.15 -6.62
CA HIS A 224 -13.93 -1.92 -7.39
C HIS A 224 -15.15 -1.94 -8.31
N PHE A 225 -15.63 -3.12 -8.70
CA PHE A 225 -16.78 -3.28 -9.60
C PHE A 225 -18.08 -3.64 -8.88
N ASN A 226 -18.04 -3.85 -7.58
CA ASN A 226 -19.21 -4.23 -6.79
C ASN A 226 -20.02 -3.01 -6.36
N LEU A 227 -21.09 -2.69 -7.11
CA LEU A 227 -21.95 -1.53 -6.84
C LEU A 227 -22.65 -1.57 -5.48
N SER A 228 -22.83 -2.73 -4.87
CA SER A 228 -23.47 -2.85 -3.56
C SER A 228 -22.63 -2.27 -2.41
N MET A 229 -21.36 -2.03 -2.64
CA MET A 229 -20.44 -1.43 -1.64
C MET A 229 -20.52 0.09 -1.57
N TYR A 230 -21.28 0.73 -2.45
CA TYR A 230 -21.36 2.18 -2.56
C TYR A 230 -22.76 2.69 -2.23
N THR A 231 -22.82 3.87 -1.60
CA THR A 231 -24.10 4.55 -1.31
C THR A 231 -24.77 5.02 -2.60
N GLU A 232 -26.11 5.24 -2.56
CA GLU A 232 -26.85 5.73 -3.72
C GLU A 232 -26.29 7.07 -4.28
N LYS A 233 -25.73 7.92 -3.41
CA LYS A 233 -25.08 9.18 -3.80
C LYS A 233 -23.75 8.96 -4.53
N GLN A 234 -23.04 7.88 -4.24
CA GLN A 234 -21.75 7.55 -4.86
C GLN A 234 -21.90 6.81 -6.19
N LYS A 235 -22.95 5.97 -6.30
CA LYS A 235 -23.16 5.10 -7.47
C LYS A 235 -23.06 5.81 -8.83
N PRO A 236 -23.63 7.00 -9.06
CA PRO A 236 -23.52 7.64 -10.38
C PRO A 236 -22.07 7.86 -10.83
N LYS A 237 -21.20 8.36 -9.95
CA LYS A 237 -19.78 8.58 -10.26
C LYS A 237 -19.02 7.25 -10.42
N VAL A 238 -19.37 6.25 -9.60
CA VAL A 238 -18.81 4.89 -9.71
C VAL A 238 -19.14 4.28 -11.07
N ILE A 239 -20.40 4.39 -11.52
CA ILE A 239 -20.85 3.89 -12.82
C ILE A 239 -20.10 4.60 -13.97
N VAL A 240 -19.93 5.92 -13.91
CA VAL A 240 -19.16 6.67 -14.91
C VAL A 240 -17.73 6.17 -14.99
N SER A 241 -17.07 5.91 -13.84
CA SER A 241 -15.70 5.39 -13.80
C SER A 241 -15.60 3.97 -14.38
N ILE A 242 -16.57 3.10 -14.09
CA ILE A 242 -16.64 1.75 -14.67
C ILE A 242 -16.90 1.82 -16.17
N ALA A 243 -17.80 2.71 -16.62
CA ALA A 243 -18.09 2.90 -18.04
C ALA A 243 -16.86 3.43 -18.82
N ALA A 244 -16.04 4.28 -18.22
CA ALA A 244 -14.79 4.73 -18.83
C ALA A 244 -13.80 3.56 -19.03
N CYS A 245 -13.66 2.66 -18.06
CA CYS A 245 -12.88 1.44 -18.22
C CYS A 245 -13.44 0.53 -19.32
N ALA A 246 -14.76 0.34 -19.36
CA ALA A 246 -15.43 -0.45 -20.40
C ALA A 246 -15.24 0.17 -21.78
N ALA A 247 -15.32 1.49 -21.92
CA ALA A 247 -15.08 2.20 -23.18
C ALA A 247 -13.62 2.02 -23.64
N PHE A 248 -12.64 2.10 -22.72
CA PHE A 248 -11.24 1.82 -23.04
C PHE A 248 -11.10 0.38 -23.59
N VAL A 249 -11.67 -0.62 -22.93
CA VAL A 249 -11.62 -2.02 -23.37
C VAL A 249 -12.27 -2.18 -24.75
N ALA A 250 -13.46 -1.60 -24.95
CA ALA A 250 -14.21 -1.69 -26.20
C ALA A 250 -13.49 -1.04 -27.39
N ILE A 251 -12.62 -0.07 -27.16
CA ILE A 251 -11.84 0.62 -28.20
C ILE A 251 -10.46 -0.01 -28.37
N ALA A 252 -9.69 -0.12 -27.27
CA ALA A 252 -8.30 -0.50 -27.36
C ALA A 252 -8.09 -1.99 -27.67
N PHE A 253 -8.91 -2.90 -27.11
CA PHE A 253 -8.72 -4.33 -27.29
C PHE A 253 -8.96 -4.80 -28.74
N PRO A 254 -10.05 -4.38 -29.42
CA PRO A 254 -10.20 -4.67 -30.85
C PRO A 254 -9.05 -4.15 -31.70
N ILE A 255 -8.55 -2.93 -31.41
CA ILE A 255 -7.40 -2.35 -32.13
C ILE A 255 -6.16 -3.21 -31.92
N ILE A 256 -5.86 -3.63 -30.67
CA ILE A 256 -4.72 -4.48 -30.37
C ILE A 256 -4.86 -5.84 -31.10
N VAL A 257 -6.04 -6.46 -31.03
CA VAL A 257 -6.28 -7.76 -31.66
C VAL A 257 -6.19 -7.67 -33.20
N ALA A 258 -6.72 -6.62 -33.80
CA ALA A 258 -6.64 -6.42 -35.24
C ALA A 258 -5.20 -6.24 -35.75
N ASN A 259 -4.31 -5.62 -34.95
CA ASN A 259 -2.92 -5.33 -35.37
C ASN A 259 -1.89 -6.38 -34.89
N ALA A 260 -2.17 -7.09 -33.79
CA ALA A 260 -1.20 -8.01 -33.17
C ALA A 260 -1.79 -9.38 -32.77
N GLY A 261 -3.02 -9.67 -33.17
CA GLY A 261 -3.71 -10.91 -32.80
C GLY A 261 -4.02 -10.98 -31.30
N TRP A 262 -4.60 -12.10 -30.86
CA TRP A 262 -4.94 -12.33 -29.46
C TRP A 262 -3.74 -12.27 -28.50
N PHE A 263 -2.57 -12.73 -28.96
CA PHE A 263 -1.33 -12.60 -28.18
C PHE A 263 -0.93 -11.14 -27.96
N GLY A 264 -1.37 -10.24 -28.83
CA GLY A 264 -1.19 -8.79 -28.66
C GLY A 264 -1.77 -8.27 -27.34
N LEU A 265 -2.91 -8.82 -26.87
CA LEU A 265 -3.48 -8.45 -25.57
C LEU A 265 -2.56 -8.83 -24.41
N VAL A 266 -1.92 -10.00 -24.49
CA VAL A 266 -0.92 -10.40 -23.48
C VAL A 266 0.29 -9.48 -23.56
N LYS A 267 0.81 -9.27 -24.78
CA LYS A 267 2.05 -8.54 -25.03
C LYS A 267 1.97 -7.06 -24.66
N TYR A 268 0.89 -6.38 -25.07
CA TYR A 268 0.78 -4.92 -24.99
C TYR A 268 -0.10 -4.41 -23.85
N TRP A 269 -0.92 -5.27 -23.23
CA TRP A 269 -1.77 -4.83 -22.14
C TRP A 269 -1.60 -5.67 -20.86
N LEU A 270 -1.79 -7.00 -20.92
CA LEU A 270 -1.82 -7.84 -19.72
C LEU A 270 -0.50 -7.81 -18.93
N MET A 271 0.64 -7.98 -19.63
CA MET A 271 1.94 -8.01 -18.94
C MET A 271 2.34 -6.65 -18.37
N PRO A 272 2.20 -5.50 -19.08
CA PRO A 272 2.34 -4.18 -18.48
C PRO A 272 1.38 -3.93 -17.32
N TRP A 273 0.12 -4.37 -17.44
CA TRP A 273 -0.88 -4.25 -16.39
C TRP A 273 -0.50 -5.06 -15.13
N LEU A 274 0.03 -6.26 -15.28
CA LEU A 274 0.58 -7.02 -14.16
C LEU A 274 1.78 -6.30 -13.52
N GLY A 275 2.65 -5.69 -14.31
CA GLY A 275 3.75 -4.86 -13.83
C GLY A 275 3.27 -3.65 -13.02
N TYR A 276 2.19 -2.99 -13.45
CA TYR A 276 1.52 -1.95 -12.67
C TYR A 276 0.99 -2.51 -11.34
N HIS A 277 0.29 -3.65 -11.33
CA HIS A 277 -0.21 -4.26 -10.10
C HIS A 277 0.89 -4.73 -9.16
N PHE A 278 2.04 -5.16 -9.69
CA PHE A 278 3.23 -5.42 -8.89
C PHE A 278 3.65 -4.16 -8.10
N TRP A 279 3.73 -3.00 -8.75
CA TRP A 279 4.08 -1.74 -8.07
C TRP A 279 3.01 -1.29 -7.09
N MET A 280 1.74 -1.41 -7.44
CA MET A 280 0.64 -1.09 -6.53
C MET A 280 0.72 -1.87 -5.21
N SER A 281 0.92 -3.19 -5.31
CA SER A 281 1.07 -4.03 -4.12
C SER A 281 2.36 -3.73 -3.37
N THR A 282 3.47 -3.54 -4.10
CA THR A 282 4.80 -3.31 -3.52
C THR A 282 4.82 -2.00 -2.72
N PHE A 283 4.35 -0.90 -3.30
CA PHE A 283 4.29 0.38 -2.59
C PHE A 283 3.37 0.31 -1.39
N THR A 284 2.15 -0.20 -1.54
CA THR A 284 1.20 -0.32 -0.42
C THR A 284 1.78 -1.14 0.72
N VAL A 285 2.36 -2.32 0.42
CA VAL A 285 2.89 -3.21 1.46
C VAL A 285 4.12 -2.60 2.14
N ILE A 286 5.07 -2.03 1.39
CA ILE A 286 6.31 -1.48 1.95
C ILE A 286 6.04 -0.23 2.79
N HIS A 287 5.14 0.63 2.33
CA HIS A 287 4.89 1.90 3.02
C HIS A 287 4.10 1.74 4.32
N HIS A 288 3.31 0.67 4.47
CA HIS A 288 2.39 0.51 5.61
C HIS A 288 2.61 -0.74 6.44
N THR A 289 3.61 -1.57 6.08
CA THR A 289 3.82 -2.85 6.75
C THR A 289 5.30 -3.08 7.03
N ALA A 290 5.62 -3.31 8.28
CA ALA A 290 6.94 -3.78 8.71
C ALA A 290 6.76 -4.55 10.03
N PRO A 291 7.68 -5.46 10.39
CA PRO A 291 7.55 -6.23 11.62
C PRO A 291 7.41 -5.36 12.88
N HIS A 292 7.95 -4.15 12.86
CA HIS A 292 7.91 -3.17 13.97
C HIS A 292 6.77 -2.14 13.86
N ILE A 293 5.98 -2.13 12.79
CA ILE A 293 4.86 -1.22 12.60
C ILE A 293 3.56 -1.92 12.97
N PRO A 294 2.86 -1.49 14.04
CA PRO A 294 1.63 -2.15 14.49
C PRO A 294 0.42 -1.72 13.66
N PHE A 295 -0.53 -2.64 13.50
CA PHE A 295 -1.93 -2.30 13.30
C PHE A 295 -2.61 -2.19 14.65
N LYS A 296 -3.47 -1.18 14.85
CA LYS A 296 -4.10 -0.92 16.14
C LYS A 296 -5.62 -1.02 16.08
N PRO A 297 -6.25 -1.61 17.12
CA PRO A 297 -7.71 -1.55 17.25
C PRO A 297 -8.18 -0.09 17.45
N ALA A 298 -9.45 0.17 17.19
CA ALA A 298 -10.02 1.54 17.24
C ALA A 298 -9.79 2.24 18.58
N SER A 299 -9.75 1.49 19.70
CA SER A 299 -9.54 2.00 21.06
C SER A 299 -8.11 2.52 21.32
N GLU A 300 -7.12 2.03 20.55
CA GLU A 300 -5.71 2.36 20.72
C GLU A 300 -5.15 3.15 19.52
N TRP A 301 -5.94 3.33 18.49
CA TRP A 301 -5.48 3.96 17.25
C TRP A 301 -5.29 5.47 17.41
N ASN A 302 -4.17 5.97 16.92
CA ASN A 302 -3.83 7.39 16.91
C ASN A 302 -3.43 7.82 15.50
N ALA A 303 -4.10 8.85 14.96
CA ALA A 303 -3.87 9.33 13.60
C ALA A 303 -2.44 9.85 13.39
N ALA A 304 -1.87 10.59 14.34
CA ALA A 304 -0.52 11.13 14.21
C ALA A 304 0.53 10.01 14.16
N LYS A 305 0.39 9.00 15.03
CA LYS A 305 1.26 7.82 15.05
C LYS A 305 1.15 7.04 13.73
N ALA A 306 -0.06 6.79 13.23
CA ALA A 306 -0.29 6.05 12.01
C ALA A 306 0.31 6.74 10.78
N GLN A 307 0.12 8.06 10.65
CA GLN A 307 0.53 8.80 9.46
C GLN A 307 2.03 9.14 9.45
N LEU A 308 2.67 9.32 10.60
CA LEU A 308 4.08 9.70 10.68
C LEU A 308 4.98 8.48 10.96
N SER A 309 4.72 7.76 12.06
CA SER A 309 5.59 6.66 12.52
C SER A 309 5.17 5.31 11.93
N GLY A 310 3.88 5.14 11.61
CA GLY A 310 3.31 3.94 10.99
C GLY A 310 3.43 3.91 9.46
N THR A 311 3.96 4.98 8.86
CA THR A 311 4.22 5.07 7.43
C THR A 311 5.72 5.12 7.18
N VAL A 312 6.22 4.31 6.23
CA VAL A 312 7.63 4.18 5.90
C VAL A 312 8.01 5.08 4.74
N HIS A 313 9.11 5.82 4.86
CA HIS A 313 9.76 6.45 3.73
C HIS A 313 10.74 5.45 3.10
N CYS A 314 10.53 5.11 1.83
CA CYS A 314 11.37 4.17 1.10
C CYS A 314 11.87 4.79 -0.19
N ASP A 315 13.20 5.00 -0.29
CA ASP A 315 13.84 5.48 -1.51
C ASP A 315 13.99 4.32 -2.51
N PHE A 316 13.57 4.53 -3.74
CA PHE A 316 13.71 3.59 -4.85
C PHE A 316 14.76 4.08 -5.85
N PRO A 317 15.22 3.23 -6.80
CA PRO A 317 16.09 3.69 -7.88
C PRO A 317 15.47 4.88 -8.62
N ALA A 318 16.26 5.90 -8.93
CA ALA A 318 15.81 7.19 -9.48
C ALA A 318 14.91 7.07 -10.73
N TRP A 319 15.13 6.04 -11.57
CA TRP A 319 14.28 5.79 -12.75
C TRP A 319 12.87 5.31 -12.38
N VAL A 320 12.73 4.56 -11.27
CA VAL A 320 11.42 4.16 -10.73
C VAL A 320 10.71 5.39 -10.20
N GLU A 321 11.38 6.19 -9.35
CA GLU A 321 10.81 7.41 -8.77
C GLU A 321 10.39 8.40 -9.86
N PHE A 322 11.21 8.57 -10.89
CA PHE A 322 10.88 9.42 -12.05
C PHE A 322 9.60 8.94 -12.77
N LEU A 323 9.51 7.64 -13.09
CA LEU A 323 8.35 7.09 -13.80
C LEU A 323 7.09 7.03 -12.95
N THR A 324 7.23 6.97 -11.64
CA THR A 324 6.11 6.88 -10.69
C THR A 324 5.88 8.19 -9.91
N HIS A 325 6.46 9.30 -10.39
CA HIS A 325 6.26 10.65 -9.82
C HIS A 325 6.39 10.69 -8.31
N ASP A 326 7.52 10.15 -7.78
CA ASP A 326 7.84 10.20 -6.36
C ASP A 326 6.77 9.63 -5.40
N ILE A 327 5.90 8.69 -5.84
CA ILE A 327 4.91 8.05 -4.95
C ILE A 327 5.56 7.34 -3.75
N SER A 328 6.85 6.99 -3.87
CA SER A 328 7.66 6.43 -2.80
C SER A 328 7.91 7.40 -1.65
N VAL A 329 7.79 8.70 -1.89
CA VAL A 329 7.89 9.77 -0.88
C VAL A 329 6.57 9.85 -0.12
N HIS A 330 6.30 8.84 0.70
CA HIS A 330 4.94 8.52 1.14
C HIS A 330 4.54 9.12 2.49
N VAL A 331 5.50 9.32 3.42
CA VAL A 331 5.21 9.90 4.75
C VAL A 331 4.55 11.29 4.67
N PRO A 332 5.10 12.29 3.93
CA PRO A 332 4.44 13.58 3.83
C PRO A 332 3.08 13.52 3.14
N HIS A 333 2.91 12.59 2.19
CA HIS A 333 1.63 12.34 1.54
C HIS A 333 0.58 11.83 2.55
N HIS A 334 0.95 10.95 3.47
CA HIS A 334 0.08 10.49 4.55
C HIS A 334 -0.17 11.54 5.62
N VAL A 335 0.82 12.36 5.96
CA VAL A 335 0.63 13.51 6.87
C VAL A 335 -0.40 14.49 6.30
N SER A 336 -0.34 14.76 4.99
CA SER A 336 -1.37 15.56 4.31
C SER A 336 -1.44 15.22 2.82
N SER A 337 -2.51 14.56 2.40
CA SER A 337 -2.76 14.18 1.01
C SER A 337 -2.99 15.36 0.06
N ASN A 338 -3.11 16.58 0.59
CA ASN A 338 -3.22 17.80 -0.21
C ASN A 338 -1.87 18.30 -0.76
N ILE A 339 -0.75 17.68 -0.40
CA ILE A 339 0.58 18.02 -0.92
C ILE A 339 0.71 17.40 -2.32
N PRO A 340 0.91 18.20 -3.39
CA PRO A 340 1.14 17.66 -4.71
C PRO A 340 2.44 16.87 -4.79
N TRP A 341 2.51 15.86 -5.67
CA TRP A 341 3.66 14.98 -5.82
C TRP A 341 5.01 15.72 -5.90
N TYR A 342 5.07 16.81 -6.66
CA TYR A 342 6.30 17.59 -6.88
C TYR A 342 6.77 18.41 -5.67
N ASN A 343 5.99 18.48 -4.60
CA ASN A 343 6.34 19.14 -3.34
C ASN A 343 6.62 18.14 -2.21
N LEU A 344 6.43 16.82 -2.43
CA LEU A 344 6.61 15.79 -1.40
C LEU A 344 8.04 15.75 -0.87
N ARG A 345 9.06 15.92 -1.71
CA ARG A 345 10.47 15.95 -1.26
C ARG A 345 10.78 17.16 -0.38
N ALA A 346 10.22 18.33 -0.68
CA ALA A 346 10.36 19.52 0.17
C ALA A 346 9.65 19.31 1.51
N ALA A 347 8.46 18.72 1.50
CA ALA A 347 7.74 18.37 2.71
C ALA A 347 8.50 17.32 3.55
N THR A 348 9.13 16.31 2.91
CA THR A 348 10.00 15.33 3.60
C THR A 348 11.16 16.01 4.30
N THR A 349 11.81 16.99 3.66
CA THR A 349 12.91 17.75 4.27
C THR A 349 12.45 18.47 5.54
N SER A 350 11.28 19.11 5.50
CA SER A 350 10.69 19.75 6.67
C SER A 350 10.32 18.74 7.77
N LEU A 351 9.70 17.61 7.41
CA LEU A 351 9.38 16.55 8.37
C LEU A 351 10.62 15.96 9.03
N ARG A 352 11.69 15.74 8.27
CA ARG A 352 12.98 15.25 8.82
C ARG A 352 13.58 16.23 9.82
N SER A 353 13.46 17.53 9.57
CA SER A 353 13.98 18.57 10.49
C SER A 353 13.18 18.66 11.78
N ASN A 354 11.87 18.50 11.74
CA ASN A 354 10.98 18.71 12.88
C ASN A 354 10.61 17.40 13.61
N TRP A 355 10.48 16.29 12.88
CA TRP A 355 9.92 15.03 13.36
C TRP A 355 10.76 13.80 12.96
N GLY A 356 11.97 14.03 12.42
CA GLY A 356 12.80 12.98 11.87
C GLY A 356 13.11 11.85 12.84
N GLU A 357 13.18 12.11 14.15
CA GLU A 357 13.43 11.05 15.14
C GLU A 357 12.31 9.99 15.21
N TYR A 358 11.09 10.33 14.75
CA TYR A 358 9.92 9.44 14.74
C TYR A 358 9.69 8.77 13.39
N MET A 359 10.46 9.12 12.35
CA MET A 359 10.29 8.59 10.99
C MET A 359 11.08 7.29 10.80
N THR A 360 10.46 6.31 10.16
CA THR A 360 11.13 5.10 9.67
C THR A 360 11.50 5.27 8.21
N GLU A 361 12.78 4.99 7.87
CA GLU A 361 13.33 5.20 6.55
C GLU A 361 14.13 4.00 6.06
N CYS A 362 14.02 3.69 4.77
CA CYS A 362 14.82 2.65 4.12
C CYS A 362 15.15 3.03 2.69
N ASP A 363 16.14 2.33 2.12
CA ASP A 363 16.31 2.17 0.69
C ASP A 363 15.67 0.84 0.29
N PHE A 364 15.03 0.77 -0.88
CA PHE A 364 14.45 -0.47 -1.36
C PHE A 364 15.51 -1.57 -1.42
N ASN A 365 15.31 -2.64 -0.68
CA ASN A 365 16.21 -3.78 -0.65
C ASN A 365 15.48 -5.10 -0.38
N LEU A 366 16.08 -6.19 -0.82
CA LEU A 366 15.49 -7.53 -0.72
C LEU A 366 15.41 -8.04 0.73
N ARG A 367 16.27 -7.56 1.65
CA ARG A 367 16.21 -7.96 3.07
C ARG A 367 14.93 -7.46 3.72
N MET A 368 14.65 -6.17 3.58
CA MET A 368 13.42 -5.55 4.08
C MET A 368 12.18 -6.21 3.46
N LEU A 369 12.15 -6.36 2.14
CA LEU A 369 11.04 -6.99 1.44
C LEU A 369 10.83 -8.45 1.88
N LYS A 370 11.89 -9.23 2.06
CA LYS A 370 11.82 -10.60 2.58
C LYS A 370 11.16 -10.61 3.96
N ASN A 371 11.61 -9.77 4.90
CA ASN A 371 11.04 -9.71 6.25
C ASN A 371 9.54 -9.41 6.21
N ILE A 372 9.09 -8.48 5.37
CA ILE A 372 7.66 -8.17 5.22
C ILE A 372 6.88 -9.38 4.65
N ILE A 373 7.44 -10.04 3.63
CA ILE A 373 6.78 -11.18 2.97
C ILE A 373 6.73 -12.41 3.86
N THR A 374 7.70 -12.61 4.76
CA THR A 374 7.78 -13.82 5.58
C THR A 374 7.16 -13.67 6.98
N GLU A 375 7.14 -12.45 7.54
CA GLU A 375 6.73 -12.23 8.93
C GLU A 375 5.33 -11.60 9.06
N CYS A 376 4.97 -10.68 8.16
CA CYS A 376 3.79 -9.84 8.33
C CYS A 376 2.55 -10.46 7.71
N HIS A 377 1.96 -11.51 8.34
CA HIS A 377 0.82 -12.21 7.79
C HIS A 377 -0.44 -12.11 8.63
N ILE A 378 -0.35 -12.53 9.88
CA ILE A 378 -1.50 -12.63 10.80
C ILE A 378 -1.34 -11.57 11.86
N TYR A 379 -2.41 -10.88 12.19
CA TYR A 379 -2.41 -9.91 13.29
C TYR A 379 -2.08 -10.61 14.62
N ASP A 380 -1.20 -9.99 15.38
CA ASP A 380 -0.84 -10.37 16.74
C ASP A 380 -0.73 -9.13 17.60
N ALA A 381 -1.51 -9.07 18.67
CA ALA A 381 -1.56 -7.89 19.54
C ALA A 381 -0.25 -7.66 20.31
N GLU A 382 0.52 -8.71 20.59
CA GLU A 382 1.77 -8.63 21.36
C GLU A 382 2.99 -8.42 20.46
N ASN A 383 3.03 -9.07 19.28
CA ASN A 383 4.19 -9.08 18.38
C ASN A 383 3.94 -8.36 17.06
N ASN A 384 2.87 -7.59 16.93
CA ASN A 384 2.34 -6.98 15.71
C ASN A 384 1.87 -8.02 14.68
N TYR A 385 2.69 -9.04 14.40
CA TYR A 385 2.39 -10.07 13.40
C TYR A 385 2.88 -11.44 13.80
N LYS A 386 2.21 -12.46 13.25
CA LYS A 386 2.68 -13.86 13.21
C LYS A 386 2.81 -14.31 11.75
N PRO A 387 3.86 -15.08 11.40
CA PRO A 387 3.97 -15.72 10.10
C PRO A 387 2.90 -16.80 9.93
N PHE A 388 2.59 -17.19 8.69
CA PHE A 388 1.89 -18.44 8.43
C PHE A 388 2.78 -19.62 8.80
N ASP A 389 2.20 -20.60 9.50
CA ASP A 389 2.87 -21.86 9.76
C ASP A 389 2.71 -22.76 8.51
N PHE A 390 3.76 -22.87 7.70
CA PHE A 390 3.80 -23.76 6.54
C PHE A 390 4.38 -25.13 6.88
N ALA A 391 5.14 -25.21 7.98
CA ALA A 391 5.67 -26.44 8.54
C ALA A 391 5.76 -26.25 10.06
N LYS A 392 5.34 -27.25 10.82
CA LYS A 392 5.39 -27.22 12.28
C LYS A 392 6.79 -26.99 12.87
N GLU A 393 7.82 -26.94 12.04
CA GLU A 393 9.22 -26.83 12.43
C GLU A 393 10.03 -26.06 11.38
N GLU A 394 10.05 -24.72 11.47
CA GLU A 394 11.11 -23.97 10.79
C GLU A 394 11.99 -23.26 11.83
N PRO A 395 13.22 -23.75 12.03
CA PRO A 395 14.19 -23.18 12.99
C PRO A 395 14.56 -21.72 12.67
N MET A 396 14.34 -21.28 11.44
CA MET A 396 14.72 -19.95 10.97
C MET A 396 13.94 -18.83 11.68
N PHE A 397 12.66 -19.05 11.99
CA PHE A 397 11.85 -18.07 12.71
C PHE A 397 12.18 -18.04 14.22
N ALA A 398 12.51 -19.19 14.81
CA ALA A 398 12.99 -19.27 16.19
C ALA A 398 14.32 -18.54 16.38
N VAL A 399 15.24 -18.65 15.40
CA VAL A 399 16.55 -17.96 15.42
C VAL A 399 16.39 -16.44 15.29
N GLN A 400 15.42 -15.94 14.51
CA GLN A 400 15.18 -14.51 14.42
C GLN A 400 14.67 -13.91 15.73
N ARG A 401 13.81 -14.63 16.47
CA ARG A 401 13.35 -14.21 17.81
C ARG A 401 14.45 -14.26 18.87
N SER A 402 15.38 -15.19 18.77
CA SER A 402 16.50 -15.33 19.73
C SER A 402 17.62 -14.28 19.55
N LEU A 403 17.64 -13.57 18.41
CA LEU A 403 18.64 -12.54 18.12
C LEU A 403 18.23 -11.14 18.62
N ILE A 404 17.01 -10.97 19.11
CA ILE A 404 16.63 -9.76 19.85
C ILE A 404 17.11 -10.01 21.29
N PRO A 405 18.04 -9.20 21.83
CA PRO A 405 18.47 -9.37 23.21
C PRO A 405 17.27 -9.32 24.15
N ASN A 406 17.12 -10.32 25.01
CA ASN A 406 16.21 -10.21 26.14
C ASN A 406 16.63 -8.97 26.93
N THR A 407 15.86 -7.91 26.84
CA THR A 407 16.03 -6.75 27.74
C THR A 407 15.57 -7.19 29.11
N MET A 408 16.54 -7.42 30.01
CA MET A 408 16.28 -7.39 31.45
C MET A 408 15.98 -5.97 31.88
#